data_c46f3965acffcc54dc28d7aeffee8404
#
_entry.id   c46f3965acffcc54dc28d7aeffee8404
#
_cell.length_a   1.000
_cell.length_b   1.000
_cell.length_c   1.000
_cell.angle_alpha   90.00
_cell.angle_beta   90.00
_cell.angle_gamma   90.00
#
_symmetry.space_group_name_H-M   'P 1'
#
loop_
_entity.id
_entity.type
_entity.pdbx_description
1 polymer ?
#
loop_
_entity_poly.entity_id
_entity_poly.type
_entity_poly.pdbx_seq_one_letter_code
_entity_poly.pdbx_strand_id
1 'polypeptide(L)'
;VLVRQFRYPYKETIYEIPAGKLEKGEDPFEAGKREFKEETGGVAEEYISLGEIYPSPGYTNEIIRLYAAKNITFEEQNLDDDEFLQVCQISFDELIRRIMSGEIKDAKTIAAAFKLKELMNK
;
A
#
# COMPACT_ATOMS: atom_id res chain seq x y z
N VAL A 1 -5.69 -4.15 -4.01
CA VAL A 1 -6.37 -2.91 -3.63
C VAL A 1 -5.41 -1.73 -3.76
N LEU A 2 -5.86 -0.70 -4.43
CA LEU A 2 -5.10 0.55 -4.57
C LEU A 2 -5.93 1.71 -4.05
N VAL A 3 -5.24 2.78 -3.69
CA VAL A 3 -5.86 4.07 -3.42
C VAL A 3 -5.35 5.09 -4.43
N ARG A 4 -6.20 6.05 -4.79
CA ARG A 4 -5.82 7.21 -5.60
C ARG A 4 -5.71 8.40 -4.66
N GLN A 5 -4.60 9.11 -4.75
CA GLN A 5 -4.35 10.24 -3.87
C GLN A 5 -3.57 11.32 -4.62
N PHE A 6 -3.99 12.59 -4.46
CA PHE A 6 -3.22 13.71 -4.99
C PHE A 6 -1.95 13.90 -4.14
N ARG A 7 -0.80 13.95 -4.80
CA ARG A 7 0.48 14.18 -4.14
C ARG A 7 1.04 15.53 -4.58
N TYR A 8 1.05 16.48 -3.67
CA TYR A 8 1.45 17.86 -3.94
C TYR A 8 2.85 18.00 -4.54
N PRO A 9 3.89 17.27 -4.07
CA PRO A 9 5.23 17.41 -4.66
C PRO A 9 5.28 17.13 -6.15
N TYR A 10 4.42 16.24 -6.65
CA TYR A 10 4.36 15.88 -8.07
C TYR A 10 3.22 16.57 -8.80
N LYS A 11 2.33 17.25 -8.08
CA LYS A 11 1.15 17.95 -8.60
C LYS A 11 0.26 17.06 -9.47
N GLU A 12 0.14 15.79 -9.08
CA GLU A 12 -0.73 14.84 -9.80
C GLU A 12 -1.36 13.84 -8.84
N THR A 13 -2.47 13.24 -9.31
CA THR A 13 -3.12 12.14 -8.60
C THR A 13 -2.43 10.85 -8.99
N ILE A 14 -1.96 10.09 -8.01
CA ILE A 14 -1.23 8.86 -8.27
C ILE A 14 -1.91 7.66 -7.61
N TYR A 15 -1.66 6.48 -8.19
CA TYR A 15 -2.13 5.21 -7.64
C TYR A 15 -1.06 4.64 -6.70
N GLU A 16 -1.49 4.27 -5.50
CA GLU A 16 -0.58 3.73 -4.47
C GLU A 16 -1.23 2.56 -3.75
N ILE A 17 -0.43 1.66 -3.21
CA ILE A 17 -0.96 0.71 -2.22
C ILE A 17 -1.29 1.49 -0.94
N PRO A 18 -2.31 1.04 -0.16
CA PRO A 18 -2.65 1.72 1.08
C PRO A 18 -1.47 1.75 2.04
N ALA A 19 -1.25 2.88 2.68
CA ALA A 19 -0.16 3.05 3.64
C ALA A 19 -0.52 4.14 4.66
N GLY A 20 0.05 4.01 5.85
CA GLY A 20 -0.13 4.99 6.90
C GLY A 20 1.06 5.01 7.82
N LYS A 21 1.05 5.93 8.77
CA LYS A 21 2.13 6.09 9.72
C LYS A 21 1.97 5.20 10.93
N LEU A 22 3.09 4.67 11.42
CA LEU A 22 3.14 3.93 12.66
C LEU A 22 2.90 4.88 13.83
N GLU A 23 1.97 4.55 14.71
CA GLU A 23 1.76 5.30 15.93
C GLU A 23 2.78 4.88 16.98
N LYS A 24 3.08 5.79 17.92
CA LYS A 24 4.09 5.56 18.95
C LYS A 24 3.75 4.32 19.77
N GLY A 25 4.70 3.39 19.87
CA GLY A 25 4.52 2.16 20.63
C GLY A 25 3.71 1.09 19.93
N GLU A 26 3.26 1.34 18.71
CA GLU A 26 2.45 0.40 17.95
C GLU A 26 3.34 -0.63 17.24
N ASP A 27 2.92 -1.91 17.27
CA ASP A 27 3.58 -2.94 16.50
C ASP A 27 3.36 -2.70 14.99
N PRO A 28 4.41 -2.77 14.16
CA PRO A 28 4.26 -2.52 12.72
C PRO A 28 3.23 -3.38 12.00
N PHE A 29 3.12 -4.65 12.39
CA PHE A 29 2.13 -5.56 11.78
C PHE A 29 0.71 -5.14 12.14
N GLU A 30 0.46 -4.81 13.41
CA GLU A 30 -0.86 -4.34 13.84
C GLU A 30 -1.18 -2.97 13.23
N ALA A 31 -0.17 -2.10 13.08
CA ALA A 31 -0.34 -0.81 12.40
C ALA A 31 -0.77 -0.99 10.96
N GLY A 32 -0.18 -1.94 10.24
CA GLY A 32 -0.55 -2.24 8.86
C GLY A 32 -2.00 -2.65 8.73
N LYS A 33 -2.46 -3.52 9.62
CA LYS A 33 -3.87 -3.94 9.63
C LYS A 33 -4.80 -2.77 9.92
N ARG A 34 -4.45 -1.94 10.89
CA ARG A 34 -5.24 -0.77 11.29
C ARG A 34 -5.36 0.22 10.13
N GLU A 35 -4.24 0.59 9.52
CA GLU A 35 -4.23 1.54 8.41
C GLU A 35 -4.97 1.01 7.19
N PHE A 36 -4.84 -0.28 6.88
CA PHE A 36 -5.57 -0.89 5.79
C PHE A 36 -7.08 -0.76 6.01
N LYS A 37 -7.54 -1.07 7.22
CA LYS A 37 -8.95 -0.97 7.57
C LYS A 37 -9.44 0.48 7.53
N GLU A 38 -8.67 1.42 8.10
CA GLU A 38 -9.05 2.83 8.12
C GLU A 38 -9.14 3.42 6.71
N GLU A 39 -8.17 3.13 5.86
CA GLU A 39 -8.11 3.72 4.53
C GLU A 39 -9.04 3.06 3.52
N THR A 40 -9.25 1.75 3.61
CA THR A 40 -9.97 1.00 2.59
C THR A 40 -11.22 0.29 3.11
N GLY A 41 -11.36 0.14 4.43
CA GLY A 41 -12.38 -0.71 5.02
C GLY A 41 -12.03 -2.19 4.97
N GLY A 42 -10.83 -2.54 4.51
CA GLY A 42 -10.41 -3.93 4.31
C GLY A 42 -10.02 -4.66 5.60
N VAL A 43 -10.51 -5.88 5.73
CA VAL A 43 -10.11 -6.81 6.79
C VAL A 43 -9.77 -8.13 6.12
N ALA A 44 -8.58 -8.64 6.34
CA ALA A 44 -8.10 -9.87 5.72
C ALA A 44 -8.01 -11.00 6.74
N GLU A 45 -8.19 -12.23 6.25
CA GLU A 45 -8.01 -13.41 7.09
C GLU A 45 -6.53 -13.72 7.32
N GLU A 46 -5.67 -13.35 6.38
CA GLU A 46 -4.25 -13.63 6.44
C GLU A 46 -3.45 -12.47 5.89
N TYR A 47 -2.34 -12.15 6.58
CA TYR A 47 -1.36 -11.17 6.13
C TYR A 47 0.00 -11.84 6.03
N ILE A 48 0.70 -11.59 4.93
CA ILE A 48 2.02 -12.16 4.68
C ILE A 48 3.02 -11.02 4.60
N SER A 49 4.09 -11.08 5.41
CA SER A 49 5.14 -10.08 5.34
C SER A 49 5.92 -10.21 4.04
N LEU A 50 6.11 -9.09 3.35
CA LEU A 50 6.96 -8.98 2.17
C LEU A 50 8.30 -8.33 2.48
N GLY A 51 8.57 -8.06 3.76
CA GLY A 51 9.83 -7.47 4.21
C GLY A 51 9.79 -5.97 4.32
N GLU A 52 10.97 -5.38 4.41
CA GLU A 52 11.14 -3.93 4.60
C GLU A 52 11.86 -3.32 3.41
N ILE A 53 11.58 -2.06 3.15
CA ILE A 53 12.32 -1.27 2.15
C ILE A 53 12.69 0.09 2.73
N TYR A 54 13.72 0.70 2.16
CA TYR A 54 14.13 2.07 2.45
C TYR A 54 13.76 2.93 1.25
N PRO A 55 12.71 3.78 1.34
CA PRO A 55 12.24 4.51 0.15
C PRO A 55 13.19 5.58 -0.36
N SER A 56 13.95 6.24 0.53
CA SER A 56 14.82 7.34 0.14
C SER A 56 16.03 7.42 1.06
N PRO A 57 16.96 6.43 1.01
CA PRO A 57 18.06 6.35 1.99
C PRO A 57 19.02 7.54 1.97
N GLY A 58 19.05 8.32 0.88
CA GLY A 58 19.86 9.53 0.82
C GLY A 58 19.25 10.76 1.49
N TYR A 59 17.96 10.70 1.88
CA TYR A 59 17.24 11.86 2.41
C TYR A 59 16.55 11.60 3.75
N THR A 60 16.24 10.35 4.05
CA THR A 60 15.49 10.01 5.25
C THR A 60 15.90 8.63 5.77
N ASN A 61 15.60 8.37 7.04
CA ASN A 61 15.78 7.05 7.64
C ASN A 61 14.47 6.25 7.70
N GLU A 62 13.50 6.63 6.89
CA GLU A 62 12.20 5.96 6.84
C GLU A 62 12.34 4.49 6.48
N ILE A 63 11.54 3.64 7.14
CA ILE A 63 11.44 2.23 6.85
C ILE A 63 9.99 1.95 6.52
N ILE A 64 9.74 1.34 5.37
CA ILE A 64 8.40 0.90 4.97
C ILE A 64 8.34 -0.61 5.08
N ARG A 65 7.36 -1.11 5.83
CA ARG A 65 7.11 -2.54 5.97
C ARG A 65 5.97 -2.93 5.06
N LEU A 66 6.21 -3.96 4.25
CA LEU A 66 5.27 -4.37 3.20
C LEU A 66 4.57 -5.67 3.58
N TYR A 67 3.27 -5.74 3.30
CA TYR A 67 2.45 -6.92 3.57
C TYR A 67 1.54 -7.23 2.39
N ALA A 68 1.27 -8.51 2.18
CA ALA A 68 0.20 -8.96 1.30
C ALA A 68 -0.97 -9.44 2.17
N ALA A 69 -2.17 -9.12 1.76
CA ALA A 69 -3.39 -9.50 2.47
C ALA A 69 -4.21 -10.47 1.62
N LYS A 70 -4.73 -11.53 2.24
CA LYS A 70 -5.54 -12.54 1.58
C LYS A 70 -6.93 -12.65 2.18
N ASN A 71 -7.90 -13.00 1.32
CA ASN A 71 -9.29 -13.22 1.72
C ASN A 71 -9.86 -11.99 2.42
N ILE A 72 -9.92 -10.91 1.65
CA ILE A 72 -10.30 -9.59 2.16
C ILE A 72 -11.81 -9.42 2.09
N THR A 73 -12.39 -8.94 3.21
CA THR A 73 -13.75 -8.41 3.23
C THR A 73 -13.66 -6.91 3.48
N PHE A 74 -14.61 -6.16 2.96
CA PHE A 74 -14.59 -4.70 3.06
C PHE A 74 -15.71 -4.21 3.97
N GLU A 75 -15.33 -3.33 4.90
CA GLU A 75 -16.26 -2.61 5.79
C GLU A 75 -16.17 -1.12 5.44
N GLU A 76 -16.79 -0.27 6.22
CA GLU A 76 -16.74 1.17 5.98
C GLU A 76 -15.37 1.75 6.25
N GLN A 77 -14.91 2.69 5.40
CA GLN A 77 -13.68 3.44 5.63
C GLN A 77 -13.80 4.34 6.85
N ASN A 78 -12.67 4.59 7.50
CA ASN A 78 -12.60 5.54 8.62
C ASN A 78 -11.36 6.42 8.41
N LEU A 79 -11.48 7.37 7.49
CA LEU A 79 -10.39 8.28 7.13
C LEU A 79 -10.23 9.39 8.17
N ASP A 80 -9.00 9.86 8.33
CA ASP A 80 -8.72 11.06 9.10
C ASP A 80 -9.35 12.27 8.39
N ASP A 81 -9.60 13.36 9.14
CA ASP A 81 -10.32 14.52 8.63
C ASP A 81 -9.71 15.15 7.38
N ASP A 82 -8.40 15.06 7.22
CA ASP A 82 -7.68 15.63 6.08
C ASP A 82 -7.31 14.61 4.99
N GLU A 83 -7.81 13.39 5.10
CA GLU A 83 -7.54 12.35 4.10
C GLU A 83 -8.64 12.32 3.04
N PHE A 84 -8.21 12.30 1.76
CA PHE A 84 -9.10 12.23 0.60
C PHE A 84 -8.60 11.11 -0.30
N LEU A 85 -9.13 9.89 -0.08
CA LEU A 85 -8.68 8.71 -0.78
C LEU A 85 -9.83 8.07 -1.54
N GLN A 86 -9.56 7.62 -2.76
CA GLN A 86 -10.47 6.78 -3.52
C GLN A 86 -9.88 5.37 -3.55
N VAL A 87 -10.68 4.38 -3.14
CA VAL A 87 -10.27 2.97 -3.17
C VAL A 87 -10.64 2.37 -4.51
N CYS A 88 -9.72 1.64 -5.12
CA CYS A 88 -9.99 0.89 -6.34
C CYS A 88 -9.37 -0.49 -6.29
N GLN A 89 -9.95 -1.40 -7.05
CA GLN A 89 -9.46 -2.77 -7.15
C GLN A 89 -9.17 -3.08 -8.61
N ILE A 90 -8.01 -3.64 -8.86
CA ILE A 90 -7.62 -4.09 -10.19
C ILE A 90 -7.02 -5.50 -10.08
N SER A 91 -7.00 -6.24 -11.18
CA SER A 91 -6.35 -7.54 -11.19
C SER A 91 -4.84 -7.37 -11.01
N PHE A 92 -4.19 -8.43 -10.56
CA PHE A 92 -2.73 -8.40 -10.40
C PHE A 92 -2.02 -8.20 -11.74
N ASP A 93 -2.51 -8.85 -12.80
CA ASP A 93 -1.93 -8.67 -14.14
C ASP A 93 -2.05 -7.22 -14.62
N GLU A 94 -3.18 -6.58 -14.35
CA GLU A 94 -3.37 -5.16 -14.69
C GLU A 94 -2.45 -4.27 -13.88
N LEU A 95 -2.21 -4.58 -12.60
CA LEU A 95 -1.25 -3.86 -11.78
C LEU A 95 0.15 -3.90 -12.39
N ILE A 96 0.61 -5.08 -12.76
CA ILE A 96 1.93 -5.23 -13.39
C ILE A 96 1.99 -4.46 -14.71
N ARG A 97 0.94 -4.54 -15.52
CA ARG A 97 0.87 -3.79 -16.79
C ARG A 97 1.01 -2.29 -16.57
N ARG A 98 0.30 -1.74 -15.59
CA ARG A 98 0.35 -0.29 -15.29
C ARG A 98 1.70 0.14 -14.72
N ILE A 99 2.36 -0.72 -13.97
CA ILE A 99 3.72 -0.45 -13.49
C ILE A 99 4.68 -0.41 -14.69
N MET A 100 4.61 -1.41 -15.56
CA MET A 100 5.54 -1.51 -16.69
C MET A 100 5.33 -0.41 -17.73
N SER A 101 4.12 0.08 -17.87
CA SER A 101 3.82 1.21 -18.77
C SER A 101 4.23 2.57 -18.21
N GLY A 102 4.59 2.64 -16.94
CA GLY A 102 4.93 3.90 -16.28
C GLY A 102 3.73 4.66 -15.71
N GLU A 103 2.52 4.11 -15.80
CA GLU A 103 1.34 4.74 -15.21
C GLU A 103 1.41 4.75 -13.69
N ILE A 104 1.89 3.65 -13.08
CA ILE A 104 2.09 3.57 -11.64
C ILE A 104 3.58 3.74 -11.35
N LYS A 105 3.91 4.78 -10.60
CA LYS A 105 5.29 5.18 -10.33
C LYS A 105 5.68 5.08 -8.86
N ASP A 106 4.72 4.85 -7.97
CA ASP A 106 4.99 4.80 -6.53
C ASP A 106 5.94 3.65 -6.18
N ALA A 107 7.08 3.98 -5.56
CA ALA A 107 8.14 3.01 -5.28
C ALA A 107 7.67 1.85 -4.40
N LYS A 108 6.91 2.12 -3.33
CA LYS A 108 6.47 1.05 -2.43
C LYS A 108 5.50 0.09 -3.12
N THR A 109 4.65 0.62 -4.02
CA THR A 109 3.71 -0.20 -4.81
C THR A 109 4.47 -1.12 -5.75
N ILE A 110 5.48 -0.58 -6.44
CA ILE A 110 6.31 -1.36 -7.36
C ILE A 110 7.05 -2.47 -6.60
N ALA A 111 7.67 -2.13 -5.48
CA ALA A 111 8.40 -3.10 -4.67
C ALA A 111 7.49 -4.23 -4.18
N ALA A 112 6.33 -3.89 -3.62
CA ALA A 112 5.38 -4.87 -3.11
C ALA A 112 4.86 -5.78 -4.22
N ALA A 113 4.52 -5.21 -5.39
CA ALA A 113 4.00 -5.96 -6.52
C ALA A 113 4.99 -7.01 -7.00
N PHE A 114 6.26 -6.64 -7.17
CA PHE A 114 7.25 -7.58 -7.67
C PHE A 114 7.70 -8.61 -6.63
N LYS A 115 7.73 -8.24 -5.35
CA LYS A 115 7.94 -9.23 -4.29
C LYS A 115 6.84 -10.27 -4.25
N LEU A 116 5.58 -9.83 -4.35
CA LEU A 116 4.45 -10.73 -4.37
C LEU A 116 4.47 -11.62 -5.62
N LYS A 117 4.79 -11.07 -6.78
CA LYS A 117 4.91 -11.83 -8.02
C LYS A 117 5.91 -12.98 -7.88
N GLU A 118 7.05 -12.71 -7.29
CA GLU A 118 8.08 -13.72 -7.09
C GLU A 118 7.61 -14.82 -6.13
N LEU A 119 6.90 -14.46 -5.07
CA LEU A 119 6.34 -15.45 -4.14
C LEU A 119 5.30 -16.34 -4.81
N MET A 120 4.47 -15.78 -5.70
CA MET A 120 3.44 -16.53 -6.40
C MET A 120 4.02 -17.49 -7.45
N ASN A 121 5.23 -17.28 -7.89
CA ASN A 121 5.89 -18.11 -8.89
C ASN A 121 6.71 -19.25 -8.29
N LYS A 122 6.64 -19.47 -7.00
CA LYS A 122 7.36 -20.55 -6.31
C LYS A 122 6.49 -21.74 -6.04
#